data_2e187ada7be037b5a57b5d19d672d8ef
#
_entry.id   2e187ada7be037b5a57b5d19d672d8ef
#
_cell.length_a   1.000
_cell.length_b   1.000
_cell.length_c   1.000
_cell.angle_alpha   90.00
_cell.angle_beta   90.00
_cell.angle_gamma   90.00
#
_symmetry.space_group_name_H-M   'P 1'
#
loop_
_entity.id
_entity.type
_entity.pdbx_description
1 polymer ?
#
loop_
_entity_poly.entity_id
_entity_poly.type
_entity_poly.pdbx_seq_one_letter_code
_entity_poly.pdbx_strand_id
1 'polypeptide(L)'
;MSSSNPPSHIAIIMDGNGRWAKQRDLKRTAGHEEGARVVRNITKHCAKIGVKYLTLYAFSTENWTRPKLEVEYLMKLLEKYLKNELETFMQNSIRFKAIGDLSKFSKSLQKTIKDIEEKTSKNLGLTQVLALNYGSKDEIIRAIKKLNEKNLEINEKNFESCLDTAGFGDVD
;
A
#
# COMPACT_ATOMS: atom_id res chain seq x y z
N MET A 1 8.68 -6.75 -33.25
CA MET A 1 8.75 -6.70 -31.78
C MET A 1 7.32 -6.81 -31.26
N SER A 2 6.93 -7.93 -30.64
CA SER A 2 5.59 -8.07 -30.09
C SER A 2 5.45 -7.05 -28.95
N SER A 3 4.56 -6.09 -29.09
CA SER A 3 4.15 -5.20 -28.01
C SER A 3 3.34 -6.02 -27.01
N SER A 4 4.02 -6.73 -26.10
CA SER A 4 3.32 -7.27 -24.94
C SER A 4 2.82 -6.10 -24.14
N ASN A 5 1.51 -5.97 -24.00
CA ASN A 5 0.93 -4.99 -23.08
C ASN A 5 1.51 -5.23 -21.68
N PRO A 6 1.86 -4.17 -20.95
CA PRO A 6 2.30 -4.35 -19.57
C PRO A 6 1.17 -4.97 -18.74
N PRO A 7 1.50 -5.68 -17.65
CA PRO A 7 0.47 -6.17 -16.73
C PRO A 7 -0.40 -5.00 -16.24
N SER A 8 -1.68 -5.28 -16.03
CA SER A 8 -2.63 -4.29 -15.54
C SER A 8 -2.43 -4.00 -14.05
N HIS A 9 -2.18 -5.05 -13.28
CA HIS A 9 -2.03 -4.98 -11.83
C HIS A 9 -0.81 -5.79 -11.37
N ILE A 10 0.12 -5.13 -10.71
CA ILE A 10 1.30 -5.75 -10.08
C ILE A 10 1.15 -5.64 -8.56
N ALA A 11 1.34 -6.77 -7.86
CA ALA A 11 1.41 -6.77 -6.40
C ALA A 11 2.78 -7.23 -5.91
N ILE A 12 3.37 -6.52 -4.95
CA ILE A 12 4.71 -6.79 -4.44
C ILE A 12 4.68 -6.95 -2.93
N ILE A 13 5.16 -8.11 -2.46
CA ILE A 13 5.45 -8.34 -1.05
C ILE A 13 6.87 -7.81 -0.79
N MET A 14 6.94 -6.74 0.01
CA MET A 14 8.21 -6.08 0.34
C MET A 14 8.89 -6.79 1.51
N ASP A 15 9.72 -7.78 1.22
CA ASP A 15 10.47 -8.54 2.22
C ASP A 15 11.99 -8.43 1.98
N GLY A 16 12.76 -8.85 3.00
CA GLY A 16 14.21 -8.94 2.92
C GLY A 16 14.98 -7.68 3.31
N ASN A 17 14.35 -6.54 3.56
CA ASN A 17 15.01 -5.27 3.91
C ASN A 17 15.98 -5.41 5.11
N GLY A 18 15.55 -6.13 6.16
CA GLY A 18 16.39 -6.38 7.32
C GLY A 18 17.56 -7.31 7.02
N ARG A 19 17.38 -8.33 6.18
CA ARG A 19 18.44 -9.25 5.71
C ARG A 19 19.45 -8.51 4.84
N TRP A 20 18.96 -7.68 3.92
CA TRP A 20 19.80 -6.83 3.07
C TRP A 20 20.72 -5.91 3.89
N ALA A 21 20.21 -5.27 4.94
CA ALA A 21 21.00 -4.44 5.83
C ALA A 21 22.04 -5.27 6.61
N LYS A 22 21.66 -6.43 7.16
CA LYS A 22 22.56 -7.31 7.90
C LYS A 22 23.73 -7.80 7.04
N GLN A 23 23.50 -8.13 5.77
CA GLN A 23 24.55 -8.56 4.84
C GLN A 23 25.57 -7.45 4.51
N ARG A 24 25.30 -6.21 4.92
CA ARG A 24 26.14 -5.02 4.71
C ARG A 24 26.63 -4.40 6.01
N ASP A 25 26.49 -5.13 7.12
CA ASP A 25 26.82 -4.65 8.46
C ASP A 25 26.11 -3.33 8.84
N LEU A 26 24.90 -3.12 8.28
CA LEU A 26 24.07 -1.97 8.52
C LEU A 26 22.95 -2.27 9.53
N LYS A 27 22.45 -1.24 10.20
CA LYS A 27 21.23 -1.34 11.03
C LYS A 27 20.02 -1.70 10.16
N ARG A 28 19.05 -2.46 10.70
CA ARG A 28 17.81 -2.82 10.00
C ARG A 28 17.07 -1.61 9.42
N THR A 29 17.15 -0.47 10.11
CA THR A 29 16.56 0.81 9.68
C THR A 29 17.07 1.27 8.31
N ALA A 30 18.36 1.11 8.03
CA ALA A 30 18.94 1.43 6.73
C ALA A 30 18.34 0.58 5.59
N GLY A 31 18.02 -0.69 5.88
CA GLY A 31 17.33 -1.55 4.91
C GLY A 31 15.90 -1.06 4.61
N HIS A 32 15.18 -0.57 5.60
CA HIS A 32 13.84 -0.01 5.39
C HIS A 32 13.88 1.31 4.60
N GLU A 33 14.88 2.16 4.85
CA GLU A 33 15.08 3.39 4.06
C GLU A 33 15.42 3.09 2.60
N GLU A 34 16.29 2.11 2.36
CA GLU A 34 16.60 1.65 1.01
C GLU A 34 15.35 1.06 0.32
N GLY A 35 14.55 0.26 1.05
CA GLY A 35 13.27 -0.23 0.56
C GLY A 35 12.34 0.90 0.10
N ALA A 36 12.23 1.98 0.85
CA ALA A 36 11.42 3.15 0.47
C ALA A 36 11.95 3.82 -0.81
N ARG A 37 13.29 3.89 -0.99
CA ARG A 37 13.92 4.40 -2.21
C ARG A 37 13.60 3.51 -3.43
N VAL A 38 13.66 2.19 -3.25
CA VAL A 38 13.32 1.21 -4.30
C VAL A 38 11.85 1.33 -4.68
N VAL A 39 10.94 1.46 -3.71
CA VAL A 39 9.50 1.69 -3.95
C VAL A 39 9.28 2.88 -4.87
N ARG A 40 9.93 4.03 -4.60
CA ARG A 40 9.82 5.22 -5.46
C ARG A 40 10.20 4.92 -6.92
N ASN A 41 11.32 4.22 -7.13
CA ASN A 41 11.81 3.89 -8.46
C ASN A 41 10.86 2.93 -9.20
N ILE A 42 10.38 1.89 -8.52
CA ILE A 42 9.41 0.94 -9.08
C ILE A 42 8.11 1.64 -9.42
N THR A 43 7.59 2.49 -8.53
CA THR A 43 6.36 3.24 -8.75
C THR A 43 6.46 4.12 -10.00
N LYS A 44 7.55 4.88 -10.14
CA LYS A 44 7.78 5.70 -11.35
C LYS A 44 7.90 4.85 -12.61
N HIS A 45 8.56 3.69 -12.52
CA HIS A 45 8.71 2.79 -13.66
C HIS A 45 7.35 2.21 -14.08
N CYS A 46 6.55 1.71 -13.14
CA CYS A 46 5.21 1.18 -13.38
C CYS A 46 4.30 2.25 -14.02
N ALA A 47 4.34 3.48 -13.51
CA ALA A 47 3.60 4.59 -14.11
C ALA A 47 4.04 4.85 -15.57
N LYS A 48 5.35 4.85 -15.83
CA LYS A 48 5.92 5.10 -17.17
C LYS A 48 5.54 4.03 -18.19
N ILE A 49 5.47 2.75 -17.80
CA ILE A 49 5.14 1.64 -18.71
C ILE A 49 3.64 1.38 -18.84
N GLY A 50 2.79 2.12 -18.11
CA GLY A 50 1.33 2.05 -18.26
C GLY A 50 0.64 0.99 -17.39
N VAL A 51 1.28 0.53 -16.30
CA VAL A 51 0.61 -0.28 -15.27
C VAL A 51 -0.51 0.53 -14.64
N LYS A 52 -1.69 -0.08 -14.45
CA LYS A 52 -2.85 0.59 -13.85
C LYS A 52 -2.83 0.57 -12.33
N TYR A 53 -2.45 -0.55 -11.74
CA TYR A 53 -2.42 -0.74 -10.29
C TYR A 53 -1.09 -1.33 -9.83
N LEU A 54 -0.54 -0.75 -8.76
CA LEU A 54 0.64 -1.28 -8.07
C LEU A 54 0.32 -1.43 -6.59
N THR A 55 0.09 -2.66 -6.15
CA THR A 55 -0.15 -2.98 -4.74
C THR A 55 1.16 -3.31 -4.03
N LEU A 56 1.44 -2.62 -2.94
CA LEU A 56 2.65 -2.79 -2.13
C LEU A 56 2.26 -3.22 -0.71
N TYR A 57 2.65 -4.43 -0.30
CA TYR A 57 2.43 -4.92 1.06
C TYR A 57 3.50 -4.36 1.99
N ALA A 58 3.20 -3.23 2.63
CA ALA A 58 4.16 -2.47 3.42
C ALA A 58 4.17 -2.83 4.91
N PHE A 59 3.01 -3.14 5.49
CA PHE A 59 2.89 -3.48 6.90
C PHE A 59 1.71 -4.44 7.13
N SER A 60 1.99 -5.66 7.57
CA SER A 60 0.96 -6.67 7.85
C SER A 60 0.47 -6.62 9.29
N THR A 61 -0.67 -7.27 9.56
CA THR A 61 -1.23 -7.41 10.92
C THR A 61 -0.24 -8.09 11.88
N GLU A 62 0.59 -9.02 11.40
CA GLU A 62 1.60 -9.72 12.19
C GLU A 62 2.78 -8.83 12.57
N ASN A 63 3.03 -7.74 11.84
CA ASN A 63 4.18 -6.87 12.11
C ASN A 63 4.07 -6.08 13.43
N TRP A 64 2.90 -6.03 14.05
CA TRP A 64 2.75 -5.46 15.39
C TRP A 64 3.46 -6.27 16.48
N THR A 65 3.79 -7.54 16.23
CA THR A 65 4.57 -8.39 17.16
C THR A 65 6.06 -8.06 17.18
N ARG A 66 6.53 -7.21 16.28
CA ARG A 66 7.93 -6.74 16.25
C ARG A 66 8.25 -5.88 17.47
N PRO A 67 9.55 -5.74 17.83
CA PRO A 67 9.97 -4.82 18.88
C PRO A 67 9.36 -3.43 18.73
N LYS A 68 8.84 -2.87 19.82
CA LYS A 68 8.11 -1.60 19.83
C LYS A 68 8.89 -0.47 19.14
N LEU A 69 10.19 -0.35 19.39
CA LEU A 69 11.05 0.65 18.77
C LEU A 69 11.15 0.49 17.23
N GLU A 70 11.13 -0.75 16.73
CA GLU A 70 11.12 -1.01 15.29
C GLU A 70 9.78 -0.56 14.67
N VAL A 71 8.66 -0.89 15.31
CA VAL A 71 7.32 -0.47 14.86
C VAL A 71 7.20 1.06 14.86
N GLU A 72 7.61 1.74 15.92
CA GLU A 72 7.61 3.21 15.99
C GLU A 72 8.47 3.85 14.88
N TYR A 73 9.63 3.27 14.61
CA TYR A 73 10.48 3.72 13.52
C TYR A 73 9.81 3.55 12.15
N LEU A 74 9.19 2.37 11.90
CA LEU A 74 8.48 2.10 10.65
C LEU A 74 7.32 3.08 10.44
N MET A 75 6.57 3.42 11.50
CA MET A 75 5.48 4.40 11.40
C MET A 75 6.00 5.81 11.03
N LYS A 76 7.11 6.24 11.65
CA LYS A 76 7.76 7.52 11.30
C LYS A 76 8.30 7.51 9.87
N LEU A 77 8.90 6.40 9.44
CA LEU A 77 9.41 6.24 8.07
C LEU A 77 8.26 6.30 7.05
N LEU A 78 7.15 5.62 7.33
CA LEU A 78 5.96 5.66 6.49
C LEU A 78 5.40 7.08 6.37
N GLU A 79 5.24 7.79 7.48
CA GLU A 79 4.74 9.16 7.44
C GLU A 79 5.67 10.10 6.67
N LYS A 80 6.99 9.97 6.86
CA LYS A 80 8.01 10.69 6.10
C LYS A 80 7.95 10.36 4.60
N TYR A 81 7.84 9.07 4.26
CA TYR A 81 7.70 8.62 2.88
C TYR A 81 6.49 9.30 2.22
N LEU A 82 5.31 9.17 2.82
CA LEU A 82 4.07 9.72 2.27
C LEU A 82 4.16 11.24 2.01
N LYS A 83 4.70 11.99 2.97
CA LYS A 83 4.88 13.44 2.81
C LYS A 83 5.83 13.81 1.67
N ASN A 84 6.90 13.02 1.49
CA ASN A 84 7.92 13.28 0.47
C ASN A 84 7.50 12.81 -0.93
N GLU A 85 6.53 11.88 -1.03
CA GLU A 85 6.10 11.33 -2.32
C GLU A 85 4.97 12.13 -2.98
N LEU A 86 4.31 13.02 -2.26
CA LEU A 86 3.17 13.77 -2.81
C LEU A 86 3.52 14.48 -4.14
N GLU A 87 4.66 15.15 -4.20
CA GLU A 87 5.12 15.81 -5.42
C GLU A 87 5.35 14.81 -6.56
N THR A 88 5.99 13.67 -6.25
CA THR A 88 6.18 12.57 -7.20
C THR A 88 4.86 12.05 -7.73
N PHE A 89 3.86 11.87 -6.87
CA PHE A 89 2.52 11.42 -7.25
C PHE A 89 1.85 12.42 -8.19
N MET A 90 1.91 13.70 -7.87
CA MET A 90 1.30 14.74 -8.70
C MET A 90 1.99 14.86 -10.06
N GLN A 91 3.32 14.88 -10.10
CA GLN A 91 4.09 15.02 -11.35
C GLN A 91 3.93 13.83 -12.31
N ASN A 92 3.64 12.62 -11.79
CA ASN A 92 3.50 11.40 -12.57
C ASN A 92 2.03 10.94 -12.71
N SER A 93 1.06 11.78 -12.36
CA SER A 93 -0.39 11.46 -12.37
C SER A 93 -0.73 10.18 -11.60
N ILE A 94 -0.02 9.91 -10.49
CA ILE A 94 -0.21 8.72 -9.67
C ILE A 94 -1.29 9.01 -8.64
N ARG A 95 -2.33 8.17 -8.58
CA ARG A 95 -3.32 8.13 -7.51
C ARG A 95 -2.78 7.28 -6.37
N PHE A 96 -2.87 7.77 -5.16
CA PHE A 96 -2.53 7.00 -3.95
C PHE A 96 -3.79 6.46 -3.28
N LYS A 97 -3.73 5.21 -2.82
CA LYS A 97 -4.75 4.55 -1.99
C LYS A 97 -4.09 3.74 -0.89
N ALA A 98 -4.71 3.74 0.29
CA ALA A 98 -4.35 2.84 1.38
C ALA A 98 -5.45 1.81 1.60
N ILE A 99 -5.07 0.56 1.88
CA ILE A 99 -5.97 -0.53 2.27
C ILE A 99 -5.51 -1.13 3.60
N GLY A 100 -6.42 -1.80 4.30
CA GLY A 100 -6.20 -2.39 5.62
C GLY A 100 -6.83 -1.57 6.76
N ASP A 101 -6.68 -2.04 7.99
CA ASP A 101 -7.23 -1.37 9.18
C ASP A 101 -6.33 -0.24 9.67
N LEU A 102 -6.66 0.99 9.29
CA LEU A 102 -5.89 2.18 9.65
C LEU A 102 -6.18 2.68 11.09
N SER A 103 -7.13 2.10 11.80
CA SER A 103 -7.59 2.57 13.13
C SER A 103 -6.50 2.54 14.19
N LYS A 104 -5.54 1.60 14.06
CA LYS A 104 -4.41 1.42 14.99
C LYS A 104 -3.28 2.44 14.82
N PHE A 105 -3.27 3.18 13.72
CA PHE A 105 -2.24 4.20 13.49
C PHE A 105 -2.53 5.49 14.26
N SER A 106 -1.48 6.31 14.46
CA SER A 106 -1.64 7.63 15.07
C SER A 106 -2.58 8.51 14.26
N LYS A 107 -3.30 9.43 14.92
CA LYS A 107 -4.18 10.38 14.24
C LYS A 107 -3.43 11.23 13.20
N SER A 108 -2.15 11.57 13.46
CA SER A 108 -1.30 12.26 12.50
C SER A 108 -1.11 11.46 11.22
N LEU A 109 -0.75 10.16 11.33
CA LEU A 109 -0.55 9.30 10.17
C LEU A 109 -1.86 9.05 9.41
N GLN A 110 -2.97 8.80 10.12
CA GLN A 110 -4.29 8.66 9.49
C GLN A 110 -4.66 9.91 8.69
N LYS A 111 -4.42 11.10 9.25
CA LYS A 111 -4.65 12.38 8.56
C LYS A 111 -3.76 12.52 7.33
N THR A 112 -2.47 12.21 7.46
CA THR A 112 -1.51 12.27 6.33
C THR A 112 -1.97 11.37 5.18
N ILE A 113 -2.39 10.12 5.47
CA ILE A 113 -2.90 9.18 4.47
C ILE A 113 -4.11 9.79 3.75
N LYS A 114 -5.10 10.25 4.51
CA LYS A 114 -6.33 10.85 3.96
C LYS A 114 -6.04 12.07 3.09
N ASP A 115 -5.19 12.98 3.58
CA ASP A 115 -4.83 14.20 2.85
C ASP A 115 -4.17 13.88 1.48
N ILE A 116 -3.34 12.82 1.43
CA ILE A 116 -2.69 12.41 0.17
C ILE A 116 -3.69 11.71 -0.76
N GLU A 117 -4.57 10.85 -0.25
CA GLU A 117 -5.64 10.25 -1.04
C GLU A 117 -6.52 11.32 -1.69
N GLU A 118 -6.92 12.34 -0.93
CA GLU A 118 -7.74 13.45 -1.42
C GLU A 118 -7.00 14.26 -2.50
N LYS A 119 -5.75 14.65 -2.24
CA LYS A 119 -4.95 15.45 -3.19
C LYS A 119 -4.68 14.73 -4.49
N THR A 120 -4.49 13.41 -4.44
CA THR A 120 -4.19 12.59 -5.64
C THR A 120 -5.43 11.98 -6.29
N SER A 121 -6.63 12.23 -5.75
CA SER A 121 -7.89 11.59 -6.19
C SER A 121 -8.23 11.80 -7.67
N LYS A 122 -7.82 12.92 -8.23
CA LYS A 122 -8.06 13.30 -9.63
C LYS A 122 -6.98 12.80 -10.60
N ASN A 123 -5.91 12.18 -10.11
CA ASN A 123 -4.88 11.59 -10.95
C ASN A 123 -5.43 10.33 -11.65
N LEU A 124 -5.21 10.20 -12.95
CA LEU A 124 -5.80 9.17 -13.81
C LEU A 124 -4.79 8.12 -14.30
N GLY A 125 -3.53 8.25 -13.90
CA GLY A 125 -2.47 7.30 -14.24
C GLY A 125 -2.46 6.07 -13.34
N LEU A 126 -1.26 5.63 -12.95
CA LEU A 126 -1.08 4.52 -12.01
C LEU A 126 -1.82 4.79 -10.69
N THR A 127 -2.54 3.79 -10.18
CA THR A 127 -2.98 3.79 -8.78
C THR A 127 -2.00 2.98 -7.94
N GLN A 128 -1.24 3.65 -7.06
CA GLN A 128 -0.43 2.98 -6.05
C GLN A 128 -1.29 2.65 -4.84
N VAL A 129 -1.44 1.36 -4.56
CA VAL A 129 -2.18 0.84 -3.40
C VAL A 129 -1.18 0.41 -2.32
N LEU A 130 -1.26 0.99 -1.15
CA LEU A 130 -0.38 0.66 -0.03
C LEU A 130 -1.16 -0.13 1.03
N ALA A 131 -0.80 -1.41 1.22
CA ALA A 131 -1.42 -2.28 2.22
C ALA A 131 -0.76 -2.03 3.59
N LEU A 132 -1.55 -1.48 4.51
CA LEU A 132 -1.13 -1.01 5.83
C LEU A 132 -1.97 -1.65 6.92
N ASN A 133 -1.32 -2.32 7.89
CA ASN A 133 -2.02 -3.15 8.87
C ASN A 133 -3.03 -4.08 8.19
N TYR A 134 -2.56 -4.67 7.09
CA TYR A 134 -3.35 -5.52 6.22
C TYR A 134 -3.08 -7.00 6.52
N GLY A 135 -4.15 -7.79 6.48
CA GLY A 135 -4.12 -9.23 6.50
C GLY A 135 -5.40 -9.74 5.83
N SER A 136 -5.30 -10.76 4.96
CA SER A 136 -6.45 -11.27 4.18
C SER A 136 -7.61 -11.72 5.07
N LYS A 137 -7.31 -12.45 6.15
CA LYS A 137 -8.34 -12.90 7.11
C LYS A 137 -9.03 -11.72 7.80
N ASP A 138 -8.28 -10.69 8.16
CA ASP A 138 -8.82 -9.46 8.76
C ASP A 138 -9.72 -8.72 7.76
N GLU A 139 -9.27 -8.59 6.51
CA GLU A 139 -10.07 -7.97 5.46
C GLU A 139 -11.40 -8.71 5.22
N ILE A 140 -11.37 -10.05 5.13
CA ILE A 140 -12.56 -10.88 4.97
C ILE A 140 -13.56 -10.63 6.12
N ILE A 141 -13.08 -10.63 7.37
CA ILE A 141 -13.93 -10.38 8.54
C ILE A 141 -14.51 -8.96 8.49
N ARG A 142 -13.73 -7.95 8.10
CA ARG A 142 -14.22 -6.58 7.94
C ARG A 142 -15.23 -6.45 6.80
N ALA A 143 -15.04 -7.16 5.70
CA ALA A 143 -16.00 -7.20 4.58
C ALA A 143 -17.34 -7.82 5.01
N ILE A 144 -17.32 -8.94 5.76
CA ILE A 144 -18.54 -9.57 6.30
C ILE A 144 -19.28 -8.60 7.24
N LYS A 145 -18.57 -7.88 8.11
CA LYS A 145 -19.18 -6.86 8.98
C LYS A 145 -19.85 -5.75 8.18
N LYS A 146 -19.16 -5.23 7.14
CA LYS A 146 -19.72 -4.22 6.23
C LYS A 146 -20.98 -4.72 5.50
N LEU A 147 -21.00 -5.99 5.08
CA LEU A 147 -22.20 -6.62 4.48
C LEU A 147 -23.40 -6.57 5.44
N ASN A 148 -23.18 -7.02 6.68
CA ASN A 148 -24.23 -7.03 7.72
C ASN A 148 -24.71 -5.61 8.06
N GLU A 149 -23.80 -4.65 8.25
CA GLU A 149 -24.13 -3.24 8.54
C GLU A 149 -24.96 -2.58 7.43
N LYS A 150 -24.72 -2.96 6.19
CA LYS A 150 -25.45 -2.47 5.02
C LYS A 150 -26.71 -3.27 4.69
N ASN A 151 -27.02 -4.34 5.44
CA ASN A 151 -28.10 -5.28 5.17
C ASN A 151 -28.07 -5.82 3.71
N LEU A 152 -26.88 -6.11 3.17
CA LEU A 152 -26.71 -6.65 1.85
C LEU A 152 -26.84 -8.19 1.88
N GLU A 153 -27.42 -8.74 0.82
CA GLU A 153 -27.45 -10.19 0.60
C GLU A 153 -26.03 -10.74 0.52
N ILE A 154 -25.78 -11.90 1.15
CA ILE A 154 -24.48 -12.58 1.10
C ILE A 154 -24.36 -13.29 -0.25
N ASN A 155 -23.69 -12.65 -1.19
CA ASN A 155 -23.29 -13.20 -2.48
C ASN A 155 -21.92 -12.62 -2.89
N GLU A 156 -21.29 -13.22 -3.89
CA GLU A 156 -19.95 -12.87 -4.36
C GLU A 156 -19.81 -11.38 -4.69
N LYS A 157 -20.72 -10.84 -5.49
CA LYS A 157 -20.72 -9.43 -5.90
C LYS A 157 -20.77 -8.46 -4.72
N ASN A 158 -21.66 -8.71 -3.76
CA ASN A 158 -21.79 -7.85 -2.59
C ASN A 158 -20.58 -7.99 -1.67
N PHE A 159 -20.07 -9.22 -1.52
CA PHE A 159 -18.87 -9.47 -0.74
C PHE A 159 -17.66 -8.73 -1.33
N GLU A 160 -17.39 -8.87 -2.62
CA GLU A 160 -16.33 -8.16 -3.32
C GLU A 160 -16.44 -6.64 -3.16
N SER A 161 -17.66 -6.09 -3.25
CA SER A 161 -17.89 -4.65 -3.07
C SER A 161 -17.57 -4.13 -1.67
N CYS A 162 -17.45 -5.02 -0.68
CA CYS A 162 -17.12 -4.71 0.71
C CYS A 162 -15.63 -4.89 1.04
N LEU A 163 -14.85 -5.52 0.15
CA LEU A 163 -13.40 -5.64 0.31
C LEU A 163 -12.72 -4.26 0.17
N ASP A 164 -11.57 -4.09 0.80
CA ASP A 164 -10.75 -2.89 0.63
C ASP A 164 -10.13 -2.84 -0.78
N THR A 165 -9.97 -4.02 -1.39
CA THR A 165 -9.46 -4.21 -2.75
C THR A 165 -10.52 -4.01 -3.85
N ALA A 166 -11.77 -3.73 -3.49
CA ALA A 166 -12.86 -3.51 -4.43
C ALA A 166 -12.49 -2.47 -5.50
N GLY A 167 -12.63 -2.85 -6.76
CA GLY A 167 -12.43 -1.96 -7.92
C GLY A 167 -10.99 -1.84 -8.42
N PHE A 168 -10.02 -2.57 -7.85
CA PHE A 168 -8.64 -2.55 -8.37
C PHE A 168 -8.37 -3.60 -9.46
N GLY A 169 -9.28 -4.54 -9.69
CA GLY A 169 -9.06 -5.67 -10.60
C GLY A 169 -8.08 -6.71 -10.03
N ASP A 170 -8.04 -7.85 -10.69
CA ASP A 170 -7.18 -8.97 -10.29
C ASP A 170 -5.69 -8.65 -10.52
N VAL A 171 -4.84 -9.32 -9.76
CA VAL A 171 -3.38 -9.27 -9.93
C VAL A 171 -3.00 -10.20 -11.08
N ASP A 172 -2.20 -9.70 -12.05
CA ASP A 172 -1.70 -10.46 -13.19
C ASP A 172 -0.56 -11.42 -12.80
#